data_afe469846d0d23fa9e9428b959aecd5a
#
_entry.id   afe469846d0d23fa9e9428b959aecd5a
#
_cell.length_a   1.000
_cell.length_b   1.000
_cell.length_c   1.000
_cell.angle_alpha   90.00
_cell.angle_beta   90.00
_cell.angle_gamma   90.00
#
_symmetry.space_group_name_H-M   'P 1'
#
loop_
_entity.id
_entity.type
_entity.pdbx_description
1 polymer ?
#
loop_
_entity_poly.entity_id
_entity_poly.type
_entity_poly.pdbx_seq_one_letter_code
_entity_poly.pdbx_strand_id
1 'polypeptide(L)'
;MVYSSRLRKGVGELRAALESAGFGLQDARFARHGEHTPDADAPLIMVACSGGRDSMALAAVAAKTCASLGLRCGTIIIDHQLQQGSAGVAQTTADRCVALGLDPVRVRAIDVPDSRGIGVEAAAREARYHAIVDACSDASAVLLAHTKNDQAETVIIGLLRSAGLDAVCGMNGSFIRDGVRFLRPWLNVTREETTGICEDLRLAWWDDPTNGPDVGNSDGNESLPANYPLRSRIRHDLMPYLESFAGSDVVSKLALGARLAEDDRAYLDGVAQRVCEQGVTVSNGEIIIDVRALQSQDIAIRRRVIVRSLAEAGISCMARQVEGIDRLICDWHGQKGVNLPSGYSAYRQKHVIRVCQDGGHANR
;
A
#
# COMPACT_ATOMS: atom_id res chain seq x y z
N MET A 1 -1.40 -33.29 8.83
CA MET A 1 -2.61 -32.52 8.49
C MET A 1 -2.60 -32.25 7.00
N VAL A 2 -3.61 -32.63 6.24
CA VAL A 2 -3.69 -32.32 4.80
C VAL A 2 -4.20 -30.88 4.69
N TYR A 3 -3.39 -30.00 4.11
CA TYR A 3 -3.78 -28.61 3.88
C TYR A 3 -4.92 -28.53 2.84
N SER A 4 -5.96 -27.77 3.13
CA SER A 4 -6.98 -27.42 2.14
C SER A 4 -6.36 -26.63 0.96
N SER A 5 -7.06 -26.50 -0.16
CA SER A 5 -6.60 -25.73 -1.31
C SER A 5 -6.35 -24.25 -0.95
N ARG A 6 -7.25 -23.65 -0.15
CA ARG A 6 -7.15 -22.25 0.31
C ARG A 6 -5.96 -22.05 1.25
N LEU A 7 -5.71 -22.98 2.17
CA LEU A 7 -4.57 -22.90 3.07
C LEU A 7 -3.24 -23.07 2.30
N ARG A 8 -3.16 -24.00 1.33
CA ARG A 8 -2.00 -24.15 0.46
C ARG A 8 -1.73 -22.89 -0.34
N LYS A 9 -2.77 -22.25 -0.87
CA LYS A 9 -2.66 -20.99 -1.59
C LYS A 9 -2.13 -19.88 -0.69
N GLY A 10 -2.72 -19.69 0.52
CA GLY A 10 -2.28 -18.67 1.46
C GLY A 10 -0.82 -18.82 1.89
N VAL A 11 -0.38 -20.07 2.14
CA VAL A 11 1.04 -20.39 2.43
C VAL A 11 1.92 -20.10 1.22
N GLY A 12 1.51 -20.51 0.02
CA GLY A 12 2.27 -20.29 -1.23
C GLY A 12 2.47 -18.81 -1.54
N GLU A 13 1.41 -18.00 -1.46
CA GLU A 13 1.47 -16.54 -1.70
C GLU A 13 2.36 -15.84 -0.65
N LEU A 14 2.25 -16.23 0.63
CA LEU A 14 3.11 -15.68 1.67
C LEU A 14 4.57 -16.04 1.45
N ARG A 15 4.86 -17.31 1.14
CA ARG A 15 6.21 -17.79 0.86
C ARG A 15 6.83 -17.06 -0.32
N ALA A 16 6.10 -16.95 -1.42
CA ALA A 16 6.56 -16.23 -2.61
C ALA A 16 6.86 -14.74 -2.31
N ALA A 17 6.03 -14.08 -1.51
CA ALA A 17 6.25 -12.70 -1.10
C ALA A 17 7.50 -12.54 -0.22
N LEU A 18 7.73 -13.45 0.73
CA LEU A 18 8.92 -13.46 1.57
C LEU A 18 10.19 -13.73 0.73
N GLU A 19 10.18 -14.73 -0.13
CA GLU A 19 11.31 -15.08 -1.02
C GLU A 19 11.65 -13.92 -1.96
N SER A 20 10.65 -13.28 -2.57
CA SER A 20 10.83 -12.09 -3.42
C SER A 20 11.42 -10.89 -2.67
N ALA A 21 11.15 -10.79 -1.36
CA ALA A 21 11.71 -9.75 -0.51
C ALA A 21 13.12 -10.09 0.06
N GLY A 22 13.66 -11.26 -0.26
CA GLY A 22 14.97 -11.73 0.19
C GLY A 22 14.93 -12.56 1.49
N PHE A 23 13.75 -12.94 1.96
CA PHE A 23 13.54 -13.75 3.17
C PHE A 23 13.17 -15.20 2.81
N GLY A 24 14.00 -15.85 1.98
CA GLY A 24 13.85 -17.27 1.64
C GLY A 24 14.32 -18.19 2.78
N LEU A 25 14.54 -19.47 2.43
CA LEU A 25 15.06 -20.48 3.36
C LEU A 25 16.40 -20.04 3.94
N GLN A 26 16.46 -19.90 5.26
CA GLN A 26 17.65 -19.41 5.98
C GLN A 26 18.77 -20.45 6.09
N ASP A 27 18.40 -21.73 6.24
CA ASP A 27 19.35 -22.83 6.32
C ASP A 27 18.72 -24.13 5.78
N ALA A 28 19.52 -25.03 5.22
CA ALA A 28 19.08 -26.30 4.66
C ALA A 28 18.40 -27.22 5.68
N ARG A 29 18.69 -27.07 6.99
CA ARG A 29 18.03 -27.82 8.08
C ARG A 29 16.52 -27.57 8.13
N PHE A 30 16.07 -26.36 7.75
CA PHE A 30 14.65 -25.99 7.74
C PHE A 30 13.90 -26.58 6.52
N ALA A 31 14.59 -27.11 5.50
CA ALA A 31 13.98 -27.80 4.39
C ALA A 31 13.37 -29.17 4.77
N ARG A 32 13.73 -29.72 5.92
CA ARG A 32 13.23 -31.03 6.39
C ARG A 32 11.92 -30.86 7.15
N HIS A 33 11.03 -31.84 7.06
CA HIS A 33 9.82 -31.87 7.88
C HIS A 33 10.20 -32.00 9.37
N GLY A 34 9.69 -31.10 10.20
CA GLY A 34 9.91 -31.08 11.63
C GLY A 34 9.59 -29.73 12.26
N GLU A 35 9.61 -29.66 13.58
CA GLU A 35 9.58 -28.39 14.30
C GLU A 35 11.01 -27.83 14.29
N HIS A 36 11.12 -26.62 13.76
CA HIS A 36 12.40 -25.90 13.73
C HIS A 36 12.25 -24.59 14.51
N THR A 37 13.12 -24.40 15.48
CA THR A 37 13.24 -23.12 16.18
C THR A 37 14.21 -22.24 15.41
N PRO A 38 13.79 -21.05 14.95
CA PRO A 38 14.68 -20.10 14.30
C PRO A 38 15.83 -19.68 15.22
N ASP A 39 16.97 -19.33 14.65
CA ASP A 39 18.08 -18.76 15.40
C ASP A 39 17.70 -17.41 16.02
N ALA A 40 18.31 -17.03 17.13
CA ALA A 40 17.97 -15.82 17.86
C ALA A 40 18.24 -14.53 17.04
N ASP A 41 19.19 -14.59 16.12
CA ASP A 41 19.59 -13.51 15.19
C ASP A 41 18.92 -13.62 13.80
N ALA A 42 18.05 -14.64 13.59
CA ALA A 42 17.32 -14.77 12.33
C ALA A 42 16.42 -13.54 12.07
N PRO A 43 16.17 -13.20 10.78
CA PRO A 43 15.33 -12.08 10.42
C PRO A 43 13.95 -12.14 11.08
N LEU A 44 13.53 -11.05 11.69
CA LEU A 44 12.23 -10.92 12.36
C LEU A 44 11.18 -10.41 11.37
N ILE A 45 10.14 -11.19 11.14
CA ILE A 45 8.97 -10.82 10.36
C ILE A 45 7.83 -10.51 11.33
N MET A 46 7.26 -9.31 11.25
CA MET A 46 6.12 -8.89 12.07
C MET A 46 4.83 -8.95 11.29
N VAL A 47 3.73 -9.36 11.91
CA VAL A 47 2.38 -9.31 11.32
C VAL A 47 1.60 -8.16 11.95
N ALA A 48 1.12 -7.22 11.16
CA ALA A 48 0.17 -6.21 11.65
C ALA A 48 -1.21 -6.86 11.80
N CYS A 49 -1.60 -7.17 13.03
CA CYS A 49 -2.82 -7.91 13.35
C CYS A 49 -3.85 -6.99 14.03
N SER A 50 -5.01 -6.81 13.39
CA SER A 50 -6.14 -6.06 13.96
C SER A 50 -7.11 -6.92 14.78
N GLY A 51 -6.89 -8.24 14.84
CA GLY A 51 -7.83 -9.19 15.42
C GLY A 51 -8.95 -9.62 14.47
N GLY A 52 -9.13 -8.91 13.36
CA GLY A 52 -10.10 -9.28 12.33
C GLY A 52 -9.67 -10.52 11.54
N ARG A 53 -10.63 -11.12 10.84
CA ARG A 53 -10.52 -12.37 10.10
C ARG A 53 -9.26 -12.49 9.24
N ASP A 54 -9.06 -11.55 8.32
CA ASP A 54 -7.93 -11.61 7.38
C ASP A 54 -6.58 -11.55 8.11
N SER A 55 -6.48 -10.72 9.13
CA SER A 55 -5.25 -10.55 9.90
C SER A 55 -4.95 -11.74 10.82
N MET A 56 -5.97 -12.37 11.40
CA MET A 56 -5.82 -13.60 12.20
C MET A 56 -5.41 -14.78 11.32
N ALA A 57 -6.01 -14.91 10.14
CA ALA A 57 -5.63 -15.92 9.15
C ALA A 57 -4.15 -15.75 8.74
N LEU A 58 -3.74 -14.51 8.42
CA LEU A 58 -2.35 -14.21 8.06
C LEU A 58 -1.39 -14.52 9.22
N ALA A 59 -1.73 -14.14 10.45
CA ALA A 59 -0.92 -14.40 11.64
C ALA A 59 -0.66 -15.90 11.84
N ALA A 60 -1.71 -16.72 11.74
CA ALA A 60 -1.59 -18.18 11.89
C ALA A 60 -0.76 -18.84 10.77
N VAL A 61 -0.94 -18.37 9.52
CA VAL A 61 -0.16 -18.87 8.38
C VAL A 61 1.28 -18.39 8.47
N ALA A 62 1.53 -17.16 8.90
CA ALA A 62 2.86 -16.58 9.04
C ALA A 62 3.67 -17.30 10.12
N ALA A 63 3.09 -17.61 11.27
CA ALA A 63 3.75 -18.36 12.34
C ALA A 63 4.37 -19.67 11.81
N LYS A 64 3.59 -20.43 11.03
CA LYS A 64 4.04 -21.72 10.46
C LYS A 64 5.01 -21.54 9.29
N THR A 65 4.73 -20.59 8.40
CA THR A 65 5.55 -20.37 7.20
C THR A 65 6.93 -19.84 7.57
N CYS A 66 7.00 -18.85 8.46
CA CYS A 66 8.26 -18.29 8.94
C CYS A 66 9.11 -19.37 9.65
N ALA A 67 8.53 -20.15 10.56
CA ALA A 67 9.24 -21.25 11.22
C ALA A 67 9.81 -22.25 10.19
N SER A 68 9.06 -22.61 9.15
CA SER A 68 9.53 -23.51 8.09
C SER A 68 10.63 -22.92 7.20
N LEU A 69 10.82 -21.62 7.23
CA LEU A 69 11.90 -20.91 6.55
C LEU A 69 13.08 -20.56 7.45
N GLY A 70 12.97 -20.79 8.77
CA GLY A 70 13.96 -20.40 9.76
C GLY A 70 13.91 -18.91 10.10
N LEU A 71 12.77 -18.25 9.90
CA LEU A 71 12.51 -16.85 10.21
C LEU A 71 11.81 -16.73 11.57
N ARG A 72 12.15 -15.70 12.34
CA ARG A 72 11.40 -15.34 13.54
C ARG A 72 10.10 -14.66 13.10
N CYS A 73 9.02 -14.89 13.86
CA CYS A 73 7.71 -14.32 13.53
C CYS A 73 7.03 -13.73 14.76
N GLY A 74 6.75 -12.44 14.72
CA GLY A 74 6.04 -11.72 15.78
C GLY A 74 4.79 -11.01 15.26
N THR A 75 4.15 -10.24 16.12
CA THR A 75 2.96 -9.45 15.75
C THR A 75 2.96 -8.07 16.40
N ILE A 76 2.39 -7.11 15.69
CA ILE A 76 2.07 -5.76 16.19
C ILE A 76 0.56 -5.54 16.11
N ILE A 77 -0.05 -5.14 17.21
CA ILE A 77 -1.47 -4.83 17.34
C ILE A 77 -1.59 -3.35 17.67
N ILE A 78 -2.36 -2.60 16.87
CA ILE A 78 -2.62 -1.18 17.11
C ILE A 78 -4.03 -1.01 17.65
N ASP A 79 -4.14 -0.48 18.86
CA ASP A 79 -5.39 -0.02 19.45
C ASP A 79 -5.61 1.46 19.11
N HIS A 80 -6.57 1.73 18.24
CA HIS A 80 -6.90 3.09 17.79
C HIS A 80 -7.71 3.89 18.83
N GLN A 81 -8.17 3.28 19.91
CA GLN A 81 -8.99 3.88 20.97
C GLN A 81 -10.28 4.56 20.47
N LEU A 82 -10.73 4.24 19.24
CA LEU A 82 -11.93 4.86 18.63
C LEU A 82 -13.24 4.27 19.14
N GLN A 83 -13.21 3.10 19.76
CA GLN A 83 -14.40 2.40 20.25
C GLN A 83 -14.25 2.02 21.72
N GLN A 84 -15.37 2.09 22.44
CA GLN A 84 -15.40 1.59 23.81
C GLN A 84 -15.07 0.08 23.84
N GLY A 85 -14.09 -0.32 24.66
CA GLY A 85 -13.66 -1.73 24.75
C GLY A 85 -12.54 -2.13 23.78
N SER A 86 -12.03 -1.21 22.96
CA SER A 86 -10.94 -1.52 21.99
C SER A 86 -9.70 -2.12 22.64
N ALA A 87 -9.33 -1.67 23.84
CA ALA A 87 -8.22 -2.24 24.61
C ALA A 87 -8.43 -3.73 24.94
N GLY A 88 -9.67 -4.15 25.25
CA GLY A 88 -10.03 -5.55 25.46
C GLY A 88 -9.91 -6.40 24.20
N VAL A 89 -10.29 -5.83 23.05
CA VAL A 89 -10.11 -6.48 21.73
C VAL A 89 -8.63 -6.64 21.41
N ALA A 90 -7.83 -5.61 21.64
CA ALA A 90 -6.37 -5.64 21.43
C ALA A 90 -5.70 -6.69 22.32
N GLN A 91 -6.07 -6.77 23.60
CA GLN A 91 -5.52 -7.78 24.52
C GLN A 91 -5.93 -9.20 24.13
N THR A 92 -7.21 -9.42 23.81
CA THR A 92 -7.70 -10.73 23.33
C THR A 92 -6.96 -11.17 22.05
N THR A 93 -6.69 -10.22 21.15
CA THR A 93 -5.93 -10.47 19.92
C THR A 93 -4.49 -10.85 20.26
N ALA A 94 -3.86 -10.16 21.21
CA ALA A 94 -2.50 -10.47 21.67
C ALA A 94 -2.43 -11.90 22.24
N ASP A 95 -3.37 -12.28 23.11
CA ASP A 95 -3.42 -13.61 23.72
C ASP A 95 -3.57 -14.71 22.64
N ARG A 96 -4.40 -14.47 21.63
CA ARG A 96 -4.54 -15.39 20.47
C ARG A 96 -3.24 -15.50 19.68
N CYS A 97 -2.52 -14.39 19.46
CA CYS A 97 -1.26 -14.38 18.74
C CYS A 97 -0.16 -15.13 19.53
N VAL A 98 -0.11 -14.98 20.86
CA VAL A 98 0.77 -15.78 21.73
C VAL A 98 0.45 -17.26 21.60
N ALA A 99 -0.83 -17.64 21.62
CA ALA A 99 -1.27 -19.03 21.47
C ALA A 99 -0.91 -19.63 20.09
N LEU A 100 -0.74 -18.80 19.06
CA LEU A 100 -0.25 -19.21 17.73
C LEU A 100 1.28 -19.37 17.68
N GLY A 101 2.01 -19.04 18.75
CA GLY A 101 3.47 -19.12 18.82
C GLY A 101 4.18 -17.91 18.21
N LEU A 102 3.49 -16.77 18.06
CA LEU A 102 4.12 -15.52 17.61
C LEU A 102 4.91 -14.88 18.76
N ASP A 103 6.14 -14.50 18.50
CA ASP A 103 7.03 -13.81 19.45
C ASP A 103 8.01 -12.89 18.67
N PRO A 104 8.08 -11.58 19.01
CA PRO A 104 7.37 -10.86 20.07
C PRO A 104 5.92 -10.52 19.71
N VAL A 105 5.07 -10.39 20.72
CA VAL A 105 3.73 -9.80 20.60
C VAL A 105 3.75 -8.40 21.19
N ARG A 106 3.49 -7.40 20.34
CA ARG A 106 3.53 -5.97 20.71
C ARG A 106 2.13 -5.36 20.59
N VAL A 107 1.70 -4.63 21.60
CA VAL A 107 0.45 -3.84 21.57
C VAL A 107 0.83 -2.38 21.70
N ARG A 108 0.23 -1.53 20.87
CA ARG A 108 0.41 -0.07 20.91
C ARG A 108 -0.95 0.61 20.84
N ALA A 109 -1.27 1.37 21.87
CA ALA A 109 -2.39 2.32 21.84
C ALA A 109 -1.93 3.59 21.12
N ILE A 110 -2.80 4.16 20.29
CA ILE A 110 -2.55 5.42 19.59
C ILE A 110 -3.72 6.36 19.77
N ASP A 111 -3.41 7.64 19.95
CA ASP A 111 -4.39 8.70 19.82
C ASP A 111 -4.51 9.11 18.36
N VAL A 112 -5.73 9.12 17.83
CA VAL A 112 -5.98 9.62 16.48
C VAL A 112 -6.15 11.13 16.56
N PRO A 113 -5.24 11.94 15.96
CA PRO A 113 -5.33 13.39 16.02
C PRO A 113 -6.65 13.90 15.44
N ASP A 114 -7.17 15.00 15.98
CA ASP A 114 -8.35 15.67 15.43
C ASP A 114 -8.09 16.10 13.98
N SER A 115 -8.82 15.47 13.05
CA SER A 115 -8.53 15.48 11.62
C SER A 115 -9.03 16.75 10.91
N ARG A 116 -8.64 17.94 11.40
CA ARG A 116 -8.98 19.19 10.69
C ARG A 116 -8.41 19.20 9.28
N GLY A 117 -9.19 18.71 8.32
CA GLY A 117 -8.92 18.83 6.88
C GLY A 117 -8.58 17.56 6.12
N ILE A 118 -8.25 16.43 6.76
CA ILE A 118 -7.79 15.20 6.05
C ILE A 118 -8.82 14.04 6.13
N GLY A 119 -9.83 14.16 7.01
CA GLY A 119 -10.78 13.07 7.31
C GLY A 119 -10.22 12.08 8.35
N VAL A 120 -11.10 11.63 9.27
CA VAL A 120 -10.72 10.77 10.42
C VAL A 120 -10.06 9.46 9.96
N GLU A 121 -10.55 8.84 8.89
CA GLU A 121 -10.01 7.57 8.36
C GLU A 121 -8.56 7.72 7.87
N ALA A 122 -8.25 8.82 7.16
CA ALA A 122 -6.90 9.07 6.67
C ALA A 122 -5.94 9.38 7.83
N ALA A 123 -6.36 10.19 8.82
CA ALA A 123 -5.57 10.48 10.01
C ALA A 123 -5.30 9.22 10.84
N ALA A 124 -6.31 8.39 11.05
CA ALA A 124 -6.16 7.10 11.74
C ALA A 124 -5.20 6.15 11.00
N ARG A 125 -5.28 6.14 9.66
CA ARG A 125 -4.37 5.35 8.83
C ARG A 125 -2.92 5.83 8.98
N GLU A 126 -2.67 7.13 8.93
CA GLU A 126 -1.34 7.71 9.11
C GLU A 126 -0.79 7.40 10.51
N ALA A 127 -1.55 7.67 11.56
CA ALA A 127 -1.16 7.37 12.94
C ALA A 127 -0.82 5.88 13.14
N ARG A 128 -1.60 4.99 12.52
CA ARG A 128 -1.33 3.55 12.54
C ARG A 128 0.01 3.20 11.91
N TYR A 129 0.32 3.74 10.72
CA TYR A 129 1.61 3.45 10.08
C TYR A 129 2.78 3.97 10.88
N HIS A 130 2.69 5.18 11.45
CA HIS A 130 3.74 5.71 12.34
C HIS A 130 3.97 4.80 13.54
N ALA A 131 2.91 4.37 14.22
CA ALA A 131 3.02 3.48 15.38
C ALA A 131 3.61 2.11 15.02
N ILE A 132 3.30 1.58 13.82
CA ILE A 132 3.91 0.33 13.34
C ILE A 132 5.39 0.53 13.05
N VAL A 133 5.78 1.62 12.40
CA VAL A 133 7.19 1.94 12.09
C VAL A 133 7.99 2.04 13.38
N ASP A 134 7.50 2.82 14.35
CA ASP A 134 8.18 3.00 15.64
C ASP A 134 8.33 1.67 16.41
N ALA A 135 7.27 0.86 16.42
CA ALA A 135 7.26 -0.40 17.15
C ALA A 135 7.97 -1.55 16.44
N CYS A 136 8.27 -1.44 15.14
CA CYS A 136 8.84 -2.50 14.32
C CYS A 136 10.16 -2.08 13.63
N SER A 137 10.88 -1.10 14.18
CA SER A 137 12.15 -0.62 13.64
C SER A 137 13.26 -1.68 13.62
N ASP A 138 13.16 -2.70 14.47
CA ASP A 138 14.03 -3.88 14.54
C ASP A 138 13.58 -5.04 13.62
N ALA A 139 12.40 -4.93 13.00
CA ALA A 139 11.87 -5.95 12.12
C ALA A 139 12.46 -5.84 10.71
N SER A 140 12.72 -6.99 10.10
CA SER A 140 13.15 -7.07 8.70
C SER A 140 12.02 -6.75 7.71
N ALA A 141 10.78 -7.09 8.08
CA ALA A 141 9.58 -6.72 7.34
C ALA A 141 8.31 -6.80 8.20
N VAL A 142 7.26 -6.06 7.78
CA VAL A 142 5.91 -6.08 8.37
C VAL A 142 4.91 -6.57 7.32
N LEU A 143 4.15 -7.61 7.66
CA LEU A 143 3.11 -8.19 6.82
C LEU A 143 1.77 -7.49 7.08
N LEU A 144 1.06 -7.16 5.99
CA LEU A 144 -0.28 -6.57 6.00
C LEU A 144 -1.28 -7.53 5.34
N ALA A 145 -2.40 -7.79 5.98
CA ALA A 145 -3.41 -8.77 5.55
C ALA A 145 -4.41 -8.22 4.51
N HIS A 146 -3.95 -7.41 3.56
CA HIS A 146 -4.79 -6.95 2.46
C HIS A 146 -5.06 -8.09 1.48
N THR A 147 -6.32 -8.22 1.07
CA THR A 147 -6.82 -9.30 0.22
C THR A 147 -7.02 -8.84 -1.24
N LYS A 148 -7.38 -9.79 -2.11
CA LYS A 148 -7.79 -9.52 -3.48
C LYS A 148 -9.01 -8.58 -3.54
N ASN A 149 -9.95 -8.72 -2.60
CA ASN A 149 -11.11 -7.84 -2.49
C ASN A 149 -10.70 -6.41 -2.15
N ASP A 150 -9.74 -6.23 -1.22
CA ASP A 150 -9.23 -4.90 -0.89
C ASP A 150 -8.50 -4.25 -2.08
N GLN A 151 -7.86 -5.07 -2.92
CA GLN A 151 -7.24 -4.60 -4.17
C GLN A 151 -8.29 -4.05 -5.12
N ALA A 152 -9.37 -4.80 -5.37
CA ALA A 152 -10.48 -4.37 -6.21
C ALA A 152 -11.17 -3.10 -5.66
N GLU A 153 -11.44 -3.05 -4.35
CA GLU A 153 -11.99 -1.87 -3.67
C GLU A 153 -11.06 -0.64 -3.87
N THR A 154 -9.74 -0.84 -3.80
CA THR A 154 -8.75 0.24 -3.98
C THR A 154 -8.74 0.76 -5.42
N VAL A 155 -8.89 -0.09 -6.42
CA VAL A 155 -9.03 0.32 -7.82
C VAL A 155 -10.28 1.17 -8.01
N ILE A 156 -11.43 0.75 -7.49
CA ILE A 156 -12.67 1.54 -7.57
C ILE A 156 -12.49 2.91 -6.88
N ILE A 157 -11.90 2.95 -5.70
CA ILE A 157 -11.60 4.22 -5.01
C ILE A 157 -10.69 5.11 -5.87
N GLY A 158 -9.68 4.53 -6.51
CA GLY A 158 -8.77 5.24 -7.40
C GLY A 158 -9.52 5.87 -8.57
N LEU A 159 -10.36 5.11 -9.26
CA LEU A 159 -11.18 5.58 -10.38
C LEU A 159 -12.19 6.68 -9.99
N LEU A 160 -12.69 6.65 -8.76
CA LEU A 160 -13.62 7.68 -8.25
C LEU A 160 -12.90 8.98 -7.86
N ARG A 161 -11.60 8.94 -7.55
CA ARG A 161 -10.84 10.08 -7.01
C ARG A 161 -9.83 10.68 -7.97
N SER A 162 -9.35 9.91 -8.93
CA SER A 162 -8.26 10.31 -9.82
C SER A 162 -8.41 9.68 -11.20
N ALA A 163 -7.44 9.93 -12.06
CA ALA A 163 -7.41 9.41 -13.42
C ALA A 163 -5.97 8.94 -13.75
N GLY A 164 -5.84 8.22 -14.86
CA GLY A 164 -4.58 7.71 -15.34
C GLY A 164 -4.17 6.38 -14.70
N LEU A 165 -2.92 6.00 -14.92
CA LEU A 165 -2.42 4.68 -14.53
C LEU A 165 -2.44 4.48 -13.01
N ASP A 166 -2.08 5.51 -12.24
CA ASP A 166 -2.07 5.44 -10.77
C ASP A 166 -3.45 5.18 -10.15
N ALA A 167 -4.53 5.57 -10.85
CA ALA A 167 -5.90 5.28 -10.39
C ALA A 167 -6.24 3.79 -10.41
N VAL A 168 -5.59 3.02 -11.27
CA VAL A 168 -5.93 1.60 -11.53
C VAL A 168 -4.86 0.61 -11.03
N CYS A 169 -3.68 1.08 -10.65
CA CYS A 169 -2.60 0.20 -10.14
C CYS A 169 -2.92 -0.45 -8.78
N GLY A 170 -3.94 0.02 -8.06
CA GLY A 170 -4.28 -0.53 -6.75
C GLY A 170 -3.19 -0.36 -5.71
N MET A 171 -2.93 -1.41 -4.92
CA MET A 171 -1.91 -1.42 -3.87
C MET A 171 -0.68 -2.21 -4.31
N ASN A 172 0.51 -1.67 -4.03
CA ASN A 172 1.77 -2.39 -4.25
C ASN A 172 1.90 -3.58 -3.29
N GLY A 173 2.42 -4.70 -3.79
CA GLY A 173 2.72 -5.88 -2.97
C GLY A 173 3.81 -5.63 -1.92
N SER A 174 4.75 -4.73 -2.20
CA SER A 174 5.82 -4.31 -1.29
C SER A 174 6.07 -2.81 -1.38
N PHE A 175 6.36 -2.18 -0.24
CA PHE A 175 6.80 -0.78 -0.17
C PHE A 175 7.64 -0.53 1.07
N ILE A 176 8.43 0.54 1.07
CA ILE A 176 9.20 1.01 2.22
C ILE A 176 8.57 2.30 2.73
N ARG A 177 8.45 2.42 4.04
CA ARG A 177 8.00 3.63 4.71
C ARG A 177 8.86 3.86 5.95
N ASP A 178 9.49 5.03 6.03
CA ASP A 178 10.35 5.44 7.14
C ASP A 178 11.37 4.35 7.53
N GLY A 179 11.99 3.72 6.52
CA GLY A 179 12.99 2.68 6.67
C GLY A 179 12.45 1.26 6.92
N VAL A 180 11.16 1.09 7.24
CA VAL A 180 10.53 -0.21 7.47
C VAL A 180 9.91 -0.74 6.17
N ARG A 181 10.19 -2.01 5.86
CA ARG A 181 9.62 -2.71 4.70
C ARG A 181 8.26 -3.30 5.05
N PHE A 182 7.26 -3.01 4.23
CA PHE A 182 5.92 -3.59 4.32
C PHE A 182 5.66 -4.53 3.15
N LEU A 183 5.03 -5.68 3.43
CA LEU A 183 4.63 -6.67 2.42
C LEU A 183 3.13 -6.92 2.52
N ARG A 184 2.47 -7.09 1.36
CA ARG A 184 1.06 -7.50 1.24
C ARG A 184 1.01 -8.83 0.50
N PRO A 185 1.23 -9.95 1.20
CA PRO A 185 1.39 -11.25 0.54
C PRO A 185 0.10 -11.76 -0.09
N TRP A 186 -1.07 -11.27 0.34
CA TRP A 186 -2.36 -11.86 0.02
C TRP A 186 -3.22 -11.04 -0.96
N LEU A 187 -2.62 -10.20 -1.78
CA LEU A 187 -3.33 -9.46 -2.84
C LEU A 187 -3.97 -10.39 -3.91
N ASN A 188 -3.62 -11.68 -3.93
CA ASN A 188 -4.24 -12.73 -4.77
C ASN A 188 -5.17 -13.65 -3.99
N VAL A 189 -5.25 -13.54 -2.66
CA VAL A 189 -6.12 -14.36 -1.78
C VAL A 189 -7.42 -13.59 -1.55
N THR A 190 -8.57 -14.26 -1.73
CA THR A 190 -9.88 -13.64 -1.51
C THR A 190 -10.26 -13.62 -0.02
N ARG A 191 -11.19 -12.75 0.32
CA ARG A 191 -11.77 -12.69 1.67
C ARG A 191 -12.52 -13.98 2.05
N GLU A 192 -13.13 -14.65 1.09
CA GLU A 192 -13.73 -15.97 1.28
C GLU A 192 -12.66 -17.01 1.63
N GLU A 193 -11.52 -16.99 0.94
CA GLU A 193 -10.40 -17.88 1.24
C GLU A 193 -9.82 -17.62 2.63
N THR A 194 -9.70 -16.36 3.07
CA THR A 194 -9.20 -16.03 4.43
C THR A 194 -10.19 -16.48 5.50
N THR A 195 -11.50 -16.33 5.27
CA THR A 195 -12.55 -16.89 6.14
C THR A 195 -12.36 -18.38 6.29
N GLY A 196 -12.27 -19.08 5.17
CA GLY A 196 -12.09 -20.52 5.17
C GLY A 196 -10.75 -20.97 5.78
N ILE A 197 -9.69 -20.19 5.71
CA ILE A 197 -8.44 -20.49 6.43
C ILE A 197 -8.68 -20.39 7.94
N CYS A 198 -9.43 -19.39 8.42
CA CYS A 198 -9.80 -19.31 9.83
C CYS A 198 -10.62 -20.51 10.29
N GLU A 199 -11.60 -20.94 9.49
CA GLU A 199 -12.43 -22.13 9.78
C GLU A 199 -11.57 -23.42 9.82
N ASP A 200 -10.70 -23.65 8.80
CA ASP A 200 -9.82 -24.80 8.73
C ASP A 200 -8.88 -24.91 9.94
N LEU A 201 -8.41 -23.76 10.43
CA LEU A 201 -7.51 -23.65 11.55
C LEU A 201 -8.24 -23.45 12.89
N ARG A 202 -9.59 -23.38 12.88
CA ARG A 202 -10.44 -23.11 14.05
C ARG A 202 -10.03 -21.86 14.82
N LEU A 203 -9.71 -20.79 14.08
CA LEU A 203 -9.34 -19.51 14.65
C LEU A 203 -10.56 -18.72 15.02
N ALA A 204 -10.54 -18.11 16.20
CA ALA A 204 -11.50 -17.06 16.55
C ALA A 204 -10.99 -15.72 16.06
N TRP A 205 -11.87 -14.88 15.56
CA TRP A 205 -11.57 -13.49 15.15
C TRP A 205 -12.59 -12.53 15.72
N TRP A 206 -12.35 -11.26 15.58
CA TRP A 206 -13.27 -10.19 15.94
C TRP A 206 -13.82 -9.55 14.67
N ASP A 207 -15.15 -9.43 14.59
CA ASP A 207 -15.81 -8.72 13.51
C ASP A 207 -16.05 -7.27 13.94
N ASP A 208 -15.36 -6.34 13.28
CA ASP A 208 -15.46 -4.92 13.56
C ASP A 208 -16.81 -4.37 13.08
N PRO A 209 -17.66 -3.84 14.00
CA PRO A 209 -18.98 -3.30 13.63
C PRO A 209 -18.92 -2.18 12.59
N THR A 210 -17.79 -1.48 12.47
CA THR A 210 -17.61 -0.39 11.49
C THR A 210 -17.42 -0.88 10.06
N ASN A 211 -17.14 -2.18 9.88
CA ASN A 211 -17.07 -2.78 8.55
C ASN A 211 -18.45 -2.92 7.87
N GLY A 212 -19.53 -2.68 8.59
CA GLY A 212 -20.91 -2.92 8.14
C GLY A 212 -21.39 -4.36 8.43
N PRO A 213 -22.68 -4.65 8.24
CA PRO A 213 -23.22 -6.00 8.43
C PRO A 213 -22.57 -6.97 7.43
N ASP A 214 -22.42 -8.23 7.83
CA ASP A 214 -21.94 -9.28 6.92
C ASP A 214 -22.84 -9.40 5.69
N VAL A 215 -22.26 -9.45 4.50
CA VAL A 215 -22.95 -9.53 3.19
C VAL A 215 -23.87 -10.75 3.07
N GLY A 216 -23.79 -11.71 4.00
CA GLY A 216 -24.62 -12.90 4.05
C GLY A 216 -25.86 -12.84 4.93
N ASN A 217 -26.00 -11.83 5.80
CA ASN A 217 -27.06 -11.78 6.84
C ASN A 217 -28.05 -10.61 6.71
N SER A 218 -27.91 -9.77 5.72
CA SER A 218 -28.91 -8.73 5.44
C SER A 218 -29.99 -9.30 4.50
N ASP A 219 -31.25 -9.11 4.83
CA ASP A 219 -32.40 -9.34 3.95
C ASP A 219 -32.39 -8.37 2.75
N GLY A 220 -31.27 -8.28 2.15
CA GLY A 220 -30.90 -8.08 0.76
C GLY A 220 -31.34 -6.82 0.05
N ASN A 221 -31.61 -5.63 0.66
CA ASN A 221 -31.96 -4.48 -0.18
C ASN A 221 -31.71 -3.07 0.36
N GLU A 222 -31.03 -2.86 1.46
CA GLU A 222 -30.73 -1.51 1.93
C GLU A 222 -29.24 -1.19 1.72
N SER A 223 -28.97 -0.18 0.86
CA SER A 223 -27.65 0.41 0.70
C SER A 223 -27.17 1.02 2.01
N LEU A 224 -25.87 0.91 2.29
CA LEU A 224 -25.28 1.53 3.47
C LEU A 224 -25.48 3.05 3.46
N PRO A 225 -25.83 3.67 4.60
CA PRO A 225 -25.98 5.12 4.71
C PRO A 225 -24.74 5.89 4.20
N ALA A 226 -24.97 7.08 3.66
CA ALA A 226 -23.91 7.90 3.05
C ALA A 226 -22.78 8.29 4.03
N ASN A 227 -23.02 8.25 5.33
CA ASN A 227 -22.03 8.51 6.39
C ASN A 227 -21.09 7.32 6.67
N TYR A 228 -21.37 6.13 6.11
CA TYR A 228 -20.42 5.03 6.19
C TYR A 228 -19.17 5.30 5.35
N PRO A 229 -17.99 4.76 5.74
CA PRO A 229 -16.77 4.87 4.97
C PRO A 229 -16.96 4.45 3.52
N LEU A 230 -16.36 5.20 2.58
CA LEU A 230 -16.49 4.91 1.15
C LEU A 230 -16.12 3.46 0.81
N ARG A 231 -15.09 2.92 1.46
CA ARG A 231 -14.66 1.53 1.25
C ARG A 231 -15.74 0.52 1.67
N SER A 232 -16.41 0.74 2.80
CA SER A 232 -17.50 -0.12 3.26
C SER A 232 -18.67 -0.09 2.29
N ARG A 233 -19.05 1.09 1.78
CA ARG A 233 -20.10 1.25 0.77
C ARG A 233 -19.74 0.59 -0.56
N ILE A 234 -18.50 0.69 -1.01
CA ILE A 234 -18.03 -0.02 -2.20
C ILE A 234 -18.16 -1.53 -2.00
N ARG A 235 -17.75 -2.04 -0.85
CA ARG A 235 -17.80 -3.47 -0.52
C ARG A 235 -19.21 -4.02 -0.49
N HIS A 236 -20.13 -3.31 0.15
CA HIS A 236 -21.48 -3.81 0.40
C HIS A 236 -22.47 -3.48 -0.72
N ASP A 237 -22.33 -2.33 -1.36
CA ASP A 237 -23.32 -1.86 -2.33
C ASP A 237 -22.80 -2.00 -3.77
N LEU A 238 -21.62 -1.44 -4.05
CA LEU A 238 -21.16 -1.31 -5.43
C LEU A 238 -20.57 -2.61 -6.00
N MET A 239 -19.74 -3.33 -5.24
CA MET A 239 -19.12 -4.54 -5.74
C MET A 239 -20.15 -5.64 -6.06
N PRO A 240 -21.13 -5.97 -5.18
CA PRO A 240 -22.16 -6.93 -5.51
C PRO A 240 -23.02 -6.50 -6.71
N TYR A 241 -23.32 -5.20 -6.81
CA TYR A 241 -24.03 -4.66 -7.98
C TYR A 241 -23.25 -4.87 -9.28
N LEU A 242 -21.96 -4.55 -9.29
CA LEU A 242 -21.10 -4.74 -10.47
C LEU A 242 -20.99 -6.22 -10.87
N GLU A 243 -20.86 -7.13 -9.91
CA GLU A 243 -20.81 -8.57 -10.18
C GLU A 243 -22.13 -9.11 -10.73
N SER A 244 -23.25 -8.68 -10.15
CA SER A 244 -24.60 -9.02 -10.66
C SER A 244 -24.83 -8.45 -12.05
N PHE A 245 -24.46 -7.19 -12.28
CA PHE A 245 -24.61 -6.54 -13.59
C PHE A 245 -23.74 -7.17 -14.67
N ALA A 246 -22.49 -7.50 -14.34
CA ALA A 246 -21.53 -8.08 -15.28
C ALA A 246 -21.73 -9.60 -15.46
N GLY A 247 -22.46 -10.28 -14.56
CA GLY A 247 -22.62 -11.72 -14.56
C GLY A 247 -21.30 -12.48 -14.42
N SER A 248 -20.29 -11.89 -13.74
CA SER A 248 -18.94 -12.45 -13.68
C SER A 248 -18.15 -11.92 -12.48
N ASP A 249 -17.06 -12.63 -12.12
CA ASP A 249 -16.12 -12.24 -11.05
C ASP A 249 -15.40 -10.92 -11.40
N VAL A 250 -15.96 -9.80 -10.93
CA VAL A 250 -15.41 -8.46 -11.10
C VAL A 250 -14.20 -8.24 -10.20
N VAL A 251 -14.20 -8.80 -9.00
CA VAL A 251 -13.09 -8.70 -8.04
C VAL A 251 -11.80 -9.21 -8.67
N SER A 252 -11.82 -10.41 -9.25
CA SER A 252 -10.63 -11.00 -9.88
C SER A 252 -10.16 -10.21 -11.10
N LYS A 253 -11.09 -9.65 -11.90
CA LYS A 253 -10.74 -8.84 -13.07
C LYS A 253 -10.08 -7.52 -12.67
N LEU A 254 -10.62 -6.81 -11.67
CA LEU A 254 -10.04 -5.57 -11.16
C LEU A 254 -8.68 -5.81 -10.53
N ALA A 255 -8.53 -6.86 -9.72
CA ALA A 255 -7.25 -7.18 -9.09
C ALA A 255 -6.19 -7.60 -10.13
N LEU A 256 -6.56 -8.36 -11.16
CA LEU A 256 -5.66 -8.69 -12.27
C LEU A 256 -5.25 -7.44 -13.05
N GLY A 257 -6.21 -6.58 -13.39
CA GLY A 257 -5.94 -5.31 -14.08
C GLY A 257 -5.00 -4.42 -13.28
N ALA A 258 -5.19 -4.33 -11.95
CA ALA A 258 -4.30 -3.58 -11.07
C ALA A 258 -2.86 -4.10 -11.10
N ARG A 259 -2.66 -5.41 -11.08
CA ARG A 259 -1.32 -6.01 -11.16
C ARG A 259 -0.63 -5.71 -12.50
N LEU A 260 -1.35 -5.87 -13.62
CA LEU A 260 -0.80 -5.56 -14.94
C LEU A 260 -0.45 -4.07 -15.08
N ALA A 261 -1.33 -3.20 -14.59
CA ALA A 261 -1.10 -1.76 -14.57
C ALA A 261 0.10 -1.37 -13.68
N GLU A 262 0.32 -2.10 -12.57
CA GLU A 262 1.48 -1.88 -11.69
C GLU A 262 2.79 -2.29 -12.37
N ASP A 263 2.80 -3.42 -13.10
CA ASP A 263 3.96 -3.86 -13.87
C ASP A 263 4.34 -2.80 -14.93
N ASP A 264 3.36 -2.27 -15.66
CA ASP A 264 3.54 -1.19 -16.64
C ASP A 264 4.04 0.09 -15.96
N ARG A 265 3.46 0.46 -14.83
CA ARG A 265 3.85 1.65 -14.04
C ARG A 265 5.31 1.52 -13.58
N ALA A 266 5.67 0.39 -13.01
CA ALA A 266 7.03 0.13 -12.51
C ALA A 266 8.08 0.25 -13.63
N TYR A 267 7.77 -0.27 -14.83
CA TYR A 267 8.65 -0.13 -15.99
C TYR A 267 8.81 1.34 -16.41
N LEU A 268 7.70 2.06 -16.57
CA LEU A 268 7.73 3.48 -16.98
C LEU A 268 8.42 4.37 -15.95
N ASP A 269 8.20 4.11 -14.66
CA ASP A 269 8.85 4.83 -13.57
C ASP A 269 10.36 4.55 -13.53
N GLY A 270 10.77 3.30 -13.81
CA GLY A 270 12.17 2.92 -13.94
C GLY A 270 12.87 3.62 -15.12
N VAL A 271 12.17 3.78 -16.25
CA VAL A 271 12.70 4.57 -17.39
C VAL A 271 12.81 6.04 -17.00
N ALA A 272 11.76 6.63 -16.41
CA ALA A 272 11.76 8.02 -15.98
C ALA A 272 12.87 8.32 -14.95
N GLN A 273 13.12 7.38 -14.01
CA GLN A 273 14.21 7.49 -13.04
C GLN A 273 15.57 7.65 -13.73
N ARG A 274 15.90 6.79 -14.69
CA ARG A 274 17.17 6.87 -15.44
C ARG A 274 17.32 8.19 -16.19
N VAL A 275 16.22 8.71 -16.75
CA VAL A 275 16.22 10.02 -17.42
C VAL A 275 16.40 11.15 -16.40
N CYS A 276 15.79 11.07 -15.22
CA CYS A 276 16.02 12.02 -14.13
C CYS A 276 17.50 12.08 -13.74
N GLU A 277 18.15 10.94 -13.53
CA GLU A 277 19.57 10.85 -13.14
C GLU A 277 20.50 11.49 -14.14
N GLN A 278 20.13 11.50 -15.42
CA GLN A 278 20.94 12.07 -16.51
C GLN A 278 20.62 13.53 -16.81
N GLY A 279 19.39 13.96 -16.61
CA GLY A 279 18.89 15.25 -17.11
C GLY A 279 18.31 16.19 -16.08
N VAL A 280 18.27 15.80 -14.78
CA VAL A 280 17.72 16.65 -13.72
C VAL A 280 18.75 16.88 -12.63
N THR A 281 18.88 18.13 -12.20
CA THR A 281 19.72 18.52 -11.07
C THR A 281 18.89 19.33 -10.08
N VAL A 282 18.94 18.95 -8.82
CA VAL A 282 18.34 19.71 -7.72
C VAL A 282 19.45 20.31 -6.88
N SER A 283 19.50 21.64 -6.78
CA SER A 283 20.51 22.36 -6.01
C SER A 283 19.94 23.66 -5.44
N ASN A 284 20.19 23.91 -4.15
CA ASN A 284 19.77 25.14 -3.46
C ASN A 284 18.27 25.47 -3.58
N GLY A 285 17.40 24.43 -3.60
CA GLY A 285 15.96 24.62 -3.75
C GLY A 285 15.50 24.93 -5.19
N GLU A 286 16.40 24.91 -6.15
CA GLU A 286 16.09 25.04 -7.58
C GLU A 286 16.17 23.67 -8.26
N ILE A 287 15.24 23.39 -9.17
CA ILE A 287 15.26 22.22 -10.06
C ILE A 287 15.68 22.71 -11.44
N ILE A 288 16.68 22.08 -12.01
CA ILE A 288 17.17 22.34 -13.37
C ILE A 288 16.99 21.07 -14.19
N ILE A 289 16.20 21.17 -15.27
CA ILE A 289 15.90 20.06 -16.18
C ILE A 289 16.56 20.37 -17.52
N ASP A 290 17.44 19.50 -18.02
CA ASP A 290 18.01 19.62 -19.37
C ASP A 290 16.95 19.29 -20.42
N VAL A 291 16.65 20.29 -21.24
CA VAL A 291 15.67 20.17 -22.32
C VAL A 291 16.09 19.12 -23.35
N ARG A 292 17.37 18.98 -23.66
CA ARG A 292 17.86 18.03 -24.65
C ARG A 292 17.69 16.59 -24.19
N ALA A 293 17.89 16.33 -22.89
CA ALA A 293 17.68 15.01 -22.31
C ALA A 293 16.22 14.58 -22.37
N LEU A 294 15.28 15.54 -22.23
CA LEU A 294 13.85 15.25 -22.21
C LEU A 294 13.20 15.33 -23.59
N GLN A 295 13.66 16.21 -24.48
CA GLN A 295 13.01 16.45 -25.78
C GLN A 295 12.97 15.20 -26.67
N SER A 296 13.94 14.29 -26.53
CA SER A 296 13.99 13.02 -27.27
C SER A 296 13.14 11.90 -26.65
N GLN A 297 12.58 12.11 -25.46
CA GLN A 297 11.80 11.11 -24.76
C GLN A 297 10.33 11.15 -25.20
N ASP A 298 9.64 9.98 -25.06
CA ASP A 298 8.19 9.92 -25.24
C ASP A 298 7.46 10.78 -24.19
N ILE A 299 6.30 11.29 -24.56
CA ILE A 299 5.48 12.16 -23.69
C ILE A 299 5.19 11.51 -22.32
N ALA A 300 4.99 10.19 -22.28
CA ALA A 300 4.73 9.46 -21.04
C ALA A 300 5.94 9.51 -20.08
N ILE A 301 7.15 9.51 -20.60
CA ILE A 301 8.39 9.60 -19.81
C ILE A 301 8.66 11.04 -19.41
N ARG A 302 8.58 12.01 -20.34
CA ARG A 302 8.79 13.43 -20.02
C ARG A 302 7.89 13.89 -18.88
N ARG A 303 6.59 13.58 -18.96
CA ARG A 303 5.64 13.98 -17.91
C ARG A 303 5.92 13.31 -16.56
N ARG A 304 6.36 12.05 -16.55
CA ARG A 304 6.80 11.38 -15.32
C ARG A 304 8.05 12.02 -14.71
N VAL A 305 9.03 12.37 -15.53
CA VAL A 305 10.22 13.09 -15.07
C VAL A 305 9.83 14.42 -14.45
N ILE A 306 8.96 15.20 -15.09
CA ILE A 306 8.47 16.49 -14.56
C ILE A 306 7.78 16.29 -13.21
N VAL A 307 6.82 15.39 -13.13
CA VAL A 307 6.08 15.11 -11.88
C VAL A 307 7.03 14.67 -10.77
N ARG A 308 7.94 13.76 -11.07
CA ARG A 308 8.90 13.22 -10.11
C ARG A 308 9.84 14.32 -9.59
N SER A 309 10.42 15.12 -10.48
CA SER A 309 11.32 16.20 -10.11
C SER A 309 10.65 17.24 -9.20
N LEU A 310 9.38 17.56 -9.48
CA LEU A 310 8.60 18.46 -8.64
C LEU A 310 8.30 17.84 -7.27
N ALA A 311 7.91 16.56 -7.24
CA ALA A 311 7.57 15.84 -6.01
C ALA A 311 8.80 15.69 -5.07
N GLU A 312 9.99 15.42 -5.62
CA GLU A 312 11.25 15.34 -4.86
C GLU A 312 11.61 16.69 -4.18
N ALA A 313 11.17 17.80 -4.77
CA ALA A 313 11.29 19.13 -4.16
C ALA A 313 10.09 19.54 -3.29
N GLY A 314 9.15 18.63 -3.02
CA GLY A 314 7.95 18.90 -2.23
C GLY A 314 6.90 19.76 -2.94
N ILE A 315 6.98 19.92 -4.25
CA ILE A 315 6.06 20.74 -5.05
C ILE A 315 4.96 19.85 -5.61
N SER A 316 3.75 19.97 -5.11
CA SER A 316 2.57 19.31 -5.70
C SER A 316 2.16 20.02 -7.00
N CYS A 317 1.72 19.28 -8.01
CA CYS A 317 1.31 19.85 -9.29
C CYS A 317 0.03 19.19 -9.82
N MET A 318 -0.73 19.96 -10.60
CA MET A 318 -1.88 19.47 -11.34
C MET A 318 -1.50 19.13 -12.79
N ALA A 319 -2.26 18.28 -13.45
CA ALA A 319 -2.04 17.85 -14.83
C ALA A 319 -1.77 19.03 -15.79
N ARG A 320 -2.56 20.13 -15.68
CA ARG A 320 -2.38 21.33 -16.50
C ARG A 320 -0.99 21.98 -16.35
N GLN A 321 -0.39 21.90 -15.17
CA GLN A 321 0.94 22.47 -14.91
C GLN A 321 2.03 21.57 -15.52
N VAL A 322 1.87 20.25 -15.39
CA VAL A 322 2.75 19.27 -16.06
C VAL A 322 2.71 19.46 -17.58
N GLU A 323 1.53 19.63 -18.17
CA GLU A 323 1.35 19.92 -19.60
C GLU A 323 1.96 21.26 -20.00
N GLY A 324 1.86 22.25 -19.14
CA GLY A 324 2.49 23.56 -19.36
C GLY A 324 4.00 23.44 -19.42
N ILE A 325 4.62 22.72 -18.49
CA ILE A 325 6.06 22.48 -18.49
C ILE A 325 6.49 21.63 -19.69
N ASP A 326 5.74 20.58 -20.03
CA ASP A 326 6.01 19.74 -21.21
C ASP A 326 6.02 20.57 -22.50
N ARG A 327 5.10 21.56 -22.64
CA ARG A 327 5.12 22.52 -23.77
C ARG A 327 6.35 23.43 -23.77
N LEU A 328 6.88 23.82 -22.61
CA LEU A 328 8.15 24.56 -22.57
C LEU A 328 9.32 23.72 -23.10
N ILE A 329 9.25 22.38 -23.04
CA ILE A 329 10.26 21.48 -23.57
C ILE A 329 10.11 21.30 -25.08
N CYS A 330 8.90 21.00 -25.57
CA CYS A 330 8.68 20.51 -26.93
C CYS A 330 8.18 21.56 -27.91
N ASP A 331 7.49 22.61 -27.44
CA ASP A 331 6.82 23.62 -28.24
C ASP A 331 7.14 25.03 -27.70
N TRP A 332 8.43 25.32 -27.55
CA TRP A 332 8.86 26.60 -27.01
C TRP A 332 9.04 27.65 -28.09
N HIS A 333 8.33 28.77 -27.96
CA HIS A 333 8.37 29.92 -28.85
C HIS A 333 8.51 31.26 -28.09
N GLY A 334 9.07 31.22 -26.84
CA GLY A 334 9.26 32.41 -26.01
C GLY A 334 8.10 32.69 -25.06
N GLN A 335 7.18 31.74 -24.87
CA GLN A 335 6.04 31.88 -23.96
C GLN A 335 6.50 32.03 -22.49
N LYS A 336 5.61 32.66 -21.70
CA LYS A 336 5.81 32.85 -20.26
C LYS A 336 5.93 31.52 -19.52
N GLY A 337 6.57 31.53 -18.36
CA GLY A 337 6.67 30.38 -17.47
C GLY A 337 5.32 29.92 -16.92
N VAL A 338 5.34 28.78 -16.28
CA VAL A 338 4.20 28.10 -15.64
C VAL A 338 4.23 28.36 -14.16
N ASN A 339 3.18 28.94 -13.59
CA ASN A 339 3.06 29.15 -12.16
C ASN A 339 2.71 27.82 -11.49
N LEU A 340 3.41 27.52 -10.40
CA LEU A 340 3.26 26.32 -9.56
C LEU A 340 2.79 26.71 -8.16
N PRO A 341 2.28 25.77 -7.37
CA PRO A 341 1.91 26.01 -5.97
C PRO A 341 3.08 26.51 -5.12
N SER A 342 2.75 27.08 -3.95
CA SER A 342 3.72 27.55 -2.95
C SER A 342 4.68 28.64 -3.46
N GLY A 343 4.24 29.42 -4.46
CA GLY A 343 5.06 30.51 -5.03
C GLY A 343 6.24 30.02 -5.86
N TYR A 344 6.13 28.86 -6.47
CA TYR A 344 7.12 28.39 -7.45
C TYR A 344 6.69 28.72 -8.87
N SER A 345 7.69 28.86 -9.76
CA SER A 345 7.50 29.05 -11.21
C SER A 345 8.47 28.15 -11.97
N ALA A 346 7.99 27.58 -13.08
CA ALA A 346 8.82 26.88 -14.06
C ALA A 346 8.95 27.70 -15.31
N TYR A 347 10.15 27.97 -15.79
CA TYR A 347 10.39 28.72 -17.02
C TYR A 347 11.57 28.15 -17.80
N ARG A 348 11.56 28.36 -19.12
CA ARG A 348 12.66 27.92 -20.00
C ARG A 348 13.70 29.00 -20.14
N GLN A 349 14.96 28.64 -19.93
CA GLN A 349 16.12 29.47 -20.20
C GLN A 349 17.08 28.70 -21.13
N LYS A 350 17.09 29.06 -22.42
CA LYS A 350 17.87 28.38 -23.46
C LYS A 350 17.58 26.85 -23.49
N HIS A 351 18.50 26.05 -22.96
CA HIS A 351 18.45 24.59 -23.02
C HIS A 351 18.04 23.95 -21.70
N VAL A 352 17.58 24.72 -20.72
CA VAL A 352 17.13 24.20 -19.43
C VAL A 352 15.75 24.75 -19.05
N ILE A 353 14.99 23.92 -18.34
CA ILE A 353 13.84 24.37 -17.56
C ILE A 353 14.34 24.61 -16.14
N ARG A 354 14.06 25.78 -15.60
CA ARG A 354 14.32 26.12 -14.20
C ARG A 354 13.02 26.18 -13.44
N VAL A 355 12.99 25.56 -12.27
CA VAL A 355 11.91 25.68 -11.31
C VAL A 355 12.46 26.29 -10.04
N CYS A 356 11.99 27.47 -9.68
CA CYS A 356 12.43 28.20 -8.49
C CYS A 356 11.26 28.91 -7.83
N GLN A 357 11.46 29.32 -6.58
CA GLN A 357 10.47 30.09 -5.82
C GLN A 357 10.44 31.54 -6.36
N ASP A 358 9.21 32.09 -6.51
CA ASP A 358 9.00 33.47 -6.94
C ASP A 358 9.61 34.42 -5.88
N GLY A 359 10.62 35.17 -6.27
CA GLY A 359 11.42 36.03 -5.40
C GLY A 359 12.93 35.93 -5.67
N GLY A 360 13.36 34.88 -6.38
CA GLY A 360 14.76 34.73 -6.84
C GLY A 360 15.09 35.48 -8.14
N HIS A 361 14.12 36.14 -8.77
CA HIS A 361 14.29 36.90 -10.02
C HIS A 361 14.00 38.40 -9.87
N ALA A 362 14.63 39.04 -8.86
CA ALA A 362 14.92 40.45 -8.98
C ALA A 362 16.32 40.55 -9.61
N ASN A 363 16.37 40.92 -10.90
CA ASN A 363 17.58 41.29 -11.67
C ASN A 363 18.52 40.13 -12.09
N ARG A 364 18.32 39.61 -13.32
CA ARG A 364 19.43 39.67 -14.32
C ARG A 364 18.87 39.63 -15.74
#